data_5b1f749fbc971f03ce7dbe7eff73ebbd
#
_entry.id   5b1f749fbc971f03ce7dbe7eff73ebbd
#
_cell.length_a   1.000
_cell.length_b   1.000
_cell.length_c   1.000
_cell.angle_alpha   90.00
_cell.angle_beta   90.00
_cell.angle_gamma   90.00
#
_symmetry.space_group_name_H-M   'P 1'
#
loop_
_entity.id
_entity.type
_entity.pdbx_description
1 polymer ?
#
loop_
_entity_poly.entity_id
_entity_poly.type
_entity_poly.pdbx_seq_one_letter_code
_entity_poly.pdbx_strand_id
1 'polypeptide(L)'
;MPSRHGPAAAGLLALLSAACAPTLGAYRFESVDLVAREAIAAPNDFEPITAPYRAYLRVHFSSDANLNTLAETREAIDARADLCPLDDPTGVVVLGPYAVGQALAIRARMPDGVAAPGLARVLERDENGRYAYTAYVVPARTAGGPPYDLLEEPQDLCLRLDATGGAAGAERSNVFVAPAEAIRAAVAAGSR
;
A
#
# COMPACT_ATOMS: atom_id res chain seq x y z
N MET A 1 72.83 -11.35 -6.38
CA MET A 1 71.73 -10.76 -7.16
C MET A 1 70.40 -10.99 -6.39
N PRO A 2 69.77 -10.02 -5.78
CA PRO A 2 68.53 -10.18 -5.07
C PRO A 2 67.32 -9.90 -5.99
N SER A 3 66.43 -10.86 -6.10
CA SER A 3 65.15 -10.72 -6.82
C SER A 3 64.16 -9.91 -5.99
N ARG A 4 63.62 -8.85 -6.60
CA ARG A 4 62.53 -8.01 -6.04
C ARG A 4 61.17 -8.63 -6.36
N HIS A 5 60.45 -9.03 -5.33
CA HIS A 5 59.02 -9.34 -5.45
C HIS A 5 58.22 -8.04 -5.21
N GLY A 6 57.52 -7.58 -6.23
CA GLY A 6 56.57 -6.48 -6.12
C GLY A 6 55.27 -6.94 -5.48
N PRO A 7 54.57 -6.07 -4.72
CA PRO A 7 53.29 -6.42 -4.14
C PRO A 7 52.17 -6.36 -5.20
N ALA A 8 51.43 -7.45 -5.28
CA ALA A 8 50.17 -7.53 -6.05
C ALA A 8 49.13 -6.64 -5.40
N ALA A 9 48.69 -5.59 -6.09
CA ALA A 9 47.56 -4.78 -5.69
C ALA A 9 46.24 -5.59 -5.89
N ALA A 10 45.67 -6.07 -4.80
CA ALA A 10 44.34 -6.64 -4.80
C ALA A 10 43.33 -5.50 -4.95
N GLY A 11 42.79 -5.33 -6.16
CA GLY A 11 41.69 -4.41 -6.43
C GLY A 11 40.41 -4.94 -5.82
N LEU A 12 39.90 -4.29 -4.76
CA LEU A 12 38.63 -4.54 -4.15
C LEU A 12 37.54 -3.99 -5.09
N LEU A 13 36.93 -4.85 -5.91
CA LEU A 13 35.70 -4.53 -6.63
C LEU A 13 34.54 -4.44 -5.61
N ALA A 14 34.25 -3.23 -5.17
CA ALA A 14 33.00 -2.96 -4.48
C ALA A 14 31.85 -3.08 -5.49
N LEU A 15 31.17 -4.21 -5.49
CA LEU A 15 29.88 -4.39 -6.14
C LEU A 15 28.88 -3.47 -5.44
N LEU A 16 28.67 -2.29 -5.98
CA LEU A 16 27.53 -1.43 -5.69
C LEU A 16 26.28 -2.17 -6.17
N SER A 17 25.66 -2.95 -5.29
CA SER A 17 24.29 -3.37 -5.46
C SER A 17 23.43 -2.10 -5.46
N ALA A 18 23.13 -1.59 -6.65
CA ALA A 18 22.08 -0.63 -6.85
C ALA A 18 20.77 -1.33 -6.45
N ALA A 19 20.42 -1.25 -5.15
CA ALA A 19 19.06 -1.57 -4.71
C ALA A 19 18.16 -0.64 -5.54
N CYS A 20 17.34 -1.23 -6.41
CA CYS A 20 16.32 -0.49 -7.12
C CYS A 20 15.49 0.23 -6.06
N ALA A 21 15.69 1.54 -5.91
CA ALA A 21 14.87 2.35 -5.04
C ALA A 21 13.42 2.21 -5.51
N PRO A 22 12.45 2.06 -4.59
CA PRO A 22 11.06 1.97 -4.96
C PRO A 22 10.67 3.20 -5.76
N THR A 23 10.10 3.00 -6.96
CA THR A 23 9.79 4.09 -7.89
C THR A 23 8.58 4.90 -7.44
N LEU A 24 7.73 4.34 -6.57
CA LEU A 24 6.52 4.99 -6.03
C LEU A 24 6.73 5.65 -4.66
N GLY A 25 7.94 5.76 -4.16
CA GLY A 25 8.24 6.33 -2.84
C GLY A 25 8.36 5.28 -1.74
N ALA A 26 8.69 5.75 -0.52
CA ALA A 26 8.87 4.91 0.65
C ALA A 26 7.63 4.97 1.56
N TYR A 27 6.98 3.82 1.75
CA TYR A 27 5.77 3.67 2.55
C TYR A 27 6.07 2.99 3.86
N ARG A 28 5.33 3.38 4.90
CA ARG A 28 5.39 2.74 6.22
C ARG A 28 4.00 2.64 6.84
N PHE A 29 3.79 1.57 7.58
CA PHE A 29 2.62 1.37 8.40
C PHE A 29 2.61 2.38 9.56
N GLU A 30 1.44 2.91 9.89
CA GLU A 30 1.23 3.81 11.02
C GLU A 30 0.29 3.18 12.07
N SER A 31 -0.89 2.74 11.65
CA SER A 31 -1.88 2.10 12.52
C SER A 31 -2.91 1.32 11.73
N VAL A 32 -3.74 0.56 12.45
CA VAL A 32 -4.93 -0.10 11.88
C VAL A 32 -6.07 -0.01 12.88
N ASP A 33 -7.29 0.16 12.38
CA ASP A 33 -8.52 0.10 13.16
C ASP A 33 -9.60 -0.69 12.44
N LEU A 34 -10.54 -1.27 13.19
CA LEU A 34 -11.72 -1.95 12.65
C LEU A 34 -12.85 -0.94 12.54
N VAL A 35 -13.37 -0.74 11.33
CA VAL A 35 -14.43 0.23 11.07
C VAL A 35 -15.66 -0.47 10.50
N ALA A 36 -16.83 -0.08 10.96
CA ALA A 36 -18.08 -0.50 10.33
C ALA A 36 -18.23 0.12 8.94
N ARG A 37 -18.87 -0.59 8.02
CA ARG A 37 -19.10 -0.09 6.65
C ARG A 37 -19.80 1.27 6.65
N GLU A 38 -20.79 1.46 7.50
CA GLU A 38 -21.59 2.69 7.60
C GLU A 38 -20.76 3.91 8.05
N ALA A 39 -19.63 3.67 8.71
CA ALA A 39 -18.71 4.72 9.14
C ALA A 39 -17.74 5.17 8.03
N ILE A 40 -17.72 4.46 6.90
CA ILE A 40 -16.87 4.79 5.77
C ILE A 40 -17.64 5.74 4.87
N ALA A 41 -17.18 6.98 4.74
CA ALA A 41 -17.68 7.91 3.73
C ALA A 41 -17.23 7.40 2.34
N ALA A 42 -18.01 6.47 1.79
CA ALA A 42 -17.65 5.77 0.58
C ALA A 42 -17.88 6.63 -0.66
N PRO A 43 -16.95 6.64 -1.62
CA PRO A 43 -17.23 7.09 -2.97
C PRO A 43 -18.23 6.15 -3.65
N ASN A 44 -18.95 6.64 -4.65
CA ASN A 44 -20.00 5.91 -5.37
C ASN A 44 -19.53 4.59 -6.01
N ASP A 45 -18.24 4.44 -6.29
CA ASP A 45 -17.63 3.22 -6.85
C ASP A 45 -17.25 2.16 -5.79
N PHE A 46 -17.37 2.52 -4.50
CA PHE A 46 -17.08 1.61 -3.39
C PHE A 46 -18.23 0.61 -3.14
N GLU A 47 -19.47 0.99 -3.35
CA GLU A 47 -20.65 0.17 -3.04
C GLU A 47 -20.70 -1.20 -3.70
N PRO A 48 -20.43 -1.38 -5.01
CA PRO A 48 -20.57 -2.68 -5.65
C PRO A 48 -19.60 -3.74 -5.11
N ILE A 49 -18.43 -3.31 -4.65
CA ILE A 49 -17.36 -4.19 -4.17
C ILE A 49 -17.55 -4.51 -2.69
N THR A 50 -18.19 -3.61 -1.95
CA THR A 50 -18.27 -3.66 -0.49
C THR A 50 -19.60 -4.19 0.04
N ALA A 51 -20.62 -4.30 -0.80
CA ALA A 51 -21.96 -4.69 -0.41
C ALA A 51 -22.08 -5.93 0.52
N PRO A 52 -21.24 -6.99 0.38
CA PRO A 52 -21.34 -8.16 1.25
C PRO A 52 -20.65 -8.00 2.62
N TYR A 53 -19.82 -6.98 2.81
CA TYR A 53 -18.99 -6.86 4.01
C TYR A 53 -19.54 -5.82 4.98
N ARG A 54 -19.55 -6.14 6.27
CA ARG A 54 -20.08 -5.26 7.32
C ARG A 54 -19.03 -4.41 8.01
N ALA A 55 -17.78 -4.83 7.93
CA ALA A 55 -16.66 -4.14 8.54
C ALA A 55 -15.38 -4.28 7.70
N TYR A 56 -14.43 -3.40 7.92
CA TYR A 56 -13.13 -3.36 7.25
C TYR A 56 -12.02 -3.08 8.26
N LEU A 57 -10.84 -3.64 8.02
CA LEU A 57 -9.63 -3.15 8.64
C LEU A 57 -9.17 -1.92 7.83
N ARG A 58 -9.20 -0.75 8.46
CA ARG A 58 -8.69 0.48 7.88
C ARG A 58 -7.23 0.61 8.26
N VAL A 59 -6.35 0.40 7.29
CA VAL A 59 -4.89 0.48 7.46
C VAL A 59 -4.45 1.90 7.14
N HIS A 60 -3.84 2.58 8.11
CA HIS A 60 -3.22 3.88 7.96
C HIS A 60 -1.74 3.70 7.64
N PHE A 61 -1.26 4.43 6.66
CA PHE A 61 0.14 4.42 6.26
C PHE A 61 0.56 5.80 5.76
N SER A 62 1.85 6.04 5.72
CA SER A 62 2.40 7.31 5.28
C SER A 62 3.49 7.13 4.23
N SER A 63 3.71 8.18 3.43
CA SER A 63 4.76 8.20 2.40
C SER A 63 5.34 9.60 2.23
N ASP A 64 6.57 9.67 1.76
CA ASP A 64 7.19 10.88 1.24
C ASP A 64 6.68 11.24 -0.16
N ALA A 65 6.06 10.28 -0.87
CA ALA A 65 5.49 10.47 -2.19
C ALA A 65 4.07 11.07 -2.11
N ASN A 66 3.80 12.08 -2.96
CA ASN A 66 2.46 12.61 -3.19
C ASN A 66 1.77 11.77 -4.27
N LEU A 67 0.84 10.90 -3.87
CA LEU A 67 0.11 10.03 -4.80
C LEU A 67 -0.76 10.81 -5.79
N ASN A 68 -1.27 12.00 -5.44
CA ASN A 68 -2.01 12.82 -6.38
C ASN A 68 -1.13 13.26 -7.55
N THR A 69 0.11 13.69 -7.25
CA THR A 69 1.07 14.07 -8.30
C THR A 69 1.48 12.86 -9.14
N LEU A 70 1.69 11.71 -8.50
CA LEU A 70 2.02 10.47 -9.24
C LEU A 70 0.86 10.04 -10.14
N ALA A 71 -0.38 10.21 -9.70
CA ALA A 71 -1.57 9.87 -10.46
C ALA A 71 -1.75 10.70 -11.75
N GLU A 72 -1.16 11.90 -11.84
CA GLU A 72 -1.19 12.71 -13.06
C GLU A 72 -0.49 12.03 -14.26
N THR A 73 0.42 11.11 -14.00
CA THR A 73 1.26 10.45 -15.02
C THR A 73 1.10 8.92 -15.08
N ARG A 74 0.17 8.35 -14.30
CA ARG A 74 -0.15 6.91 -14.27
C ARG A 74 -1.62 6.69 -14.61
N GLU A 75 -1.94 5.51 -15.15
CA GLU A 75 -3.33 5.12 -15.45
C GLU A 75 -4.05 4.66 -14.17
N ALA A 76 -3.34 3.94 -13.31
CA ALA A 76 -3.87 3.50 -12.02
C ALA A 76 -2.77 3.43 -10.96
N ILE A 77 -3.16 3.63 -9.71
CA ILE A 77 -2.36 3.32 -8.53
C ILE A 77 -3.27 2.53 -7.59
N ASP A 78 -2.94 1.26 -7.38
CA ASP A 78 -3.76 0.33 -6.60
C ASP A 78 -2.99 -0.16 -5.38
N ALA A 79 -3.70 -0.33 -4.27
CA ALA A 79 -3.17 -1.03 -3.11
C ALA A 79 -3.25 -2.55 -3.35
N ARG A 80 -2.21 -3.27 -2.97
CA ARG A 80 -2.17 -4.72 -2.87
C ARG A 80 -1.94 -5.16 -1.45
N ALA A 81 -2.61 -6.23 -1.05
CA ALA A 81 -2.44 -6.83 0.26
C ALA A 81 -2.44 -8.37 0.13
N ASP A 82 -1.54 -9.00 0.85
CA ASP A 82 -1.48 -10.46 1.00
C ASP A 82 -1.15 -10.80 2.46
N LEU A 83 -1.45 -12.02 2.89
CA LEU A 83 -0.85 -12.55 4.12
C LEU A 83 0.66 -12.63 3.88
N CYS A 84 1.47 -12.24 4.88
CA CYS A 84 2.92 -12.25 4.69
C CYS A 84 3.47 -13.68 4.53
N PRO A 85 4.40 -13.89 3.58
CA PRO A 85 5.03 -12.90 2.71
C PRO A 85 4.12 -12.43 1.57
N LEU A 86 4.41 -11.24 1.02
CA LEU A 86 3.71 -10.73 -0.17
C LEU A 86 3.93 -11.70 -1.35
N ASP A 87 2.93 -11.80 -2.23
CA ASP A 87 2.83 -12.77 -3.32
C ASP A 87 2.38 -14.18 -2.87
N ASP A 88 1.87 -14.32 -1.63
CA ASP A 88 1.09 -15.49 -1.25
C ASP A 88 -0.15 -15.60 -2.16
N PRO A 89 -0.49 -16.81 -2.67
CA PRO A 89 -1.66 -17.00 -3.55
C PRO A 89 -3.00 -16.71 -2.86
N THR A 90 -3.01 -16.45 -1.56
CA THR A 90 -4.22 -16.10 -0.82
C THR A 90 -4.87 -14.83 -1.35
N GLY A 91 -4.08 -13.80 -1.68
CA GLY A 91 -4.55 -12.54 -2.23
C GLY A 91 -5.66 -11.91 -1.38
N VAL A 92 -5.33 -11.01 -0.49
CA VAL A 92 -6.29 -10.34 0.39
C VAL A 92 -7.01 -9.23 -0.38
N VAL A 93 -8.33 -9.13 -0.22
CA VAL A 93 -9.11 -8.07 -0.89
C VAL A 93 -8.84 -6.73 -0.21
N VAL A 94 -8.34 -5.77 -0.97
CA VAL A 94 -8.02 -4.42 -0.49
C VAL A 94 -8.55 -3.37 -1.45
N LEU A 95 -8.96 -2.24 -0.90
CA LEU A 95 -9.50 -1.08 -1.59
C LEU A 95 -8.64 0.14 -1.26
N GLY A 96 -8.33 0.94 -2.25
CA GLY A 96 -7.45 2.11 -2.09
C GLY A 96 -6.23 2.07 -3.00
N PRO A 97 -5.28 2.96 -2.80
CA PRO A 97 -5.13 3.86 -1.65
C PRO A 97 -6.10 5.06 -1.68
N TYR A 98 -6.37 5.61 -0.50
CA TYR A 98 -7.15 6.85 -0.33
C TYR A 98 -6.30 7.86 0.43
N ALA A 99 -6.34 9.14 0.03
CA ALA A 99 -5.75 10.19 0.83
C ALA A 99 -6.64 10.48 2.06
N VAL A 100 -6.04 10.69 3.22
CA VAL A 100 -6.78 10.99 4.44
C VAL A 100 -7.61 12.26 4.26
N GLY A 101 -8.89 12.21 4.64
CA GLY A 101 -9.85 13.29 4.46
C GLY A 101 -10.42 13.43 3.04
N GLN A 102 -10.09 12.54 2.11
CA GLN A 102 -10.68 12.47 0.77
C GLN A 102 -11.55 11.22 0.63
N ALA A 103 -12.74 11.40 0.05
CA ALA A 103 -13.70 10.31 -0.14
C ALA A 103 -13.41 9.45 -1.38
N LEU A 104 -12.47 9.86 -2.26
CA LEU A 104 -12.21 9.19 -3.53
C LEU A 104 -10.87 8.45 -3.51
N ALA A 105 -10.86 7.27 -4.11
CA ALA A 105 -9.63 6.56 -4.42
C ALA A 105 -8.70 7.42 -5.28
N ILE A 106 -7.40 7.29 -5.07
CA ILE A 106 -6.41 7.95 -5.93
C ILE A 106 -6.33 7.13 -7.23
N ARG A 107 -7.22 7.42 -8.15
CA ARG A 107 -7.17 6.90 -9.51
C ARG A 107 -6.61 7.96 -10.44
N ALA A 108 -5.64 7.59 -11.23
CA ALA A 108 -4.96 8.50 -12.15
C ALA A 108 -5.88 9.06 -13.22
N ARG A 109 -6.79 8.25 -13.79
CA ARG A 109 -7.74 8.67 -14.83
C ARG A 109 -9.01 7.84 -14.77
N MET A 110 -10.13 8.50 -15.09
CA MET A 110 -11.37 7.81 -15.43
C MET A 110 -11.21 7.13 -16.80
N PRO A 111 -11.98 6.05 -17.10
CA PRO A 111 -11.89 5.34 -18.39
C PRO A 111 -12.10 6.22 -19.63
N ASP A 112 -12.74 7.37 -19.47
CA ASP A 112 -13.00 8.37 -20.52
C ASP A 112 -11.87 9.42 -20.67
N GLY A 113 -10.78 9.28 -19.93
CA GLY A 113 -9.63 10.19 -19.98
C GLY A 113 -9.83 11.50 -19.21
N VAL A 114 -10.95 11.65 -18.52
CA VAL A 114 -11.21 12.81 -17.65
C VAL A 114 -10.47 12.61 -16.33
N ALA A 115 -9.80 13.66 -15.83
CA ALA A 115 -9.18 13.63 -14.51
C ALA A 115 -10.26 13.36 -13.45
N ALA A 116 -10.02 12.37 -12.57
CA ALA A 116 -10.96 12.03 -11.52
C ALA A 116 -11.24 13.26 -10.64
N PRO A 117 -12.51 13.61 -10.40
CA PRO A 117 -12.86 14.72 -9.53
C PRO A 117 -12.33 14.41 -8.11
N GLY A 118 -11.55 15.29 -7.55
CA GLY A 118 -10.95 15.15 -6.21
C GLY A 118 -9.41 15.08 -6.18
N LEU A 119 -8.74 14.82 -7.31
CA LEU A 119 -7.27 14.92 -7.40
C LEU A 119 -6.76 16.37 -7.22
N ALA A 120 -7.62 17.35 -7.29
CA ALA A 120 -7.26 18.76 -7.17
C ALA A 120 -7.03 19.26 -5.73
N ARG A 121 -7.22 18.40 -4.70
CA ARG A 121 -6.90 18.82 -3.34
C ARG A 121 -5.41 18.71 -3.08
N VAL A 122 -4.81 19.78 -2.65
CA VAL A 122 -3.46 19.82 -2.13
C VAL A 122 -3.43 18.91 -0.89
N LEU A 123 -2.65 17.82 -0.97
CA LEU A 123 -2.39 17.01 0.21
C LEU A 123 -1.40 17.75 1.09
N GLU A 124 -1.72 17.85 2.37
CA GLU A 124 -0.82 18.43 3.35
C GLU A 124 0.14 17.36 3.87
N ARG A 125 1.37 17.78 4.12
CA ARG A 125 2.35 16.95 4.80
C ARG A 125 2.17 17.07 6.31
N ASP A 126 2.41 15.98 7.01
CA ASP A 126 2.54 16.00 8.47
C ASP A 126 3.82 16.74 8.92
N GLU A 127 4.02 16.85 10.23
CA GLU A 127 5.21 17.46 10.83
C GLU A 127 6.53 16.77 10.43
N ASN A 128 6.46 15.50 9.99
CA ASN A 128 7.60 14.72 9.50
C ASN A 128 7.78 14.85 7.98
N GLY A 129 7.02 15.71 7.31
CA GLY A 129 7.07 15.93 5.87
C GLY A 129 6.46 14.80 5.05
N ARG A 130 5.57 13.97 5.64
CA ARG A 130 4.95 12.81 4.99
C ARG A 130 3.47 13.06 4.71
N TYR A 131 2.96 12.40 3.68
CA TYR A 131 1.54 12.37 3.34
C TYR A 131 0.88 11.16 3.98
N ALA A 132 -0.32 11.33 4.51
CA ALA A 132 -1.11 10.29 5.15
C ALA A 132 -2.12 9.67 4.18
N TYR A 133 -2.17 8.34 4.19
CA TYR A 133 -3.03 7.52 3.33
C TYR A 133 -3.75 6.44 4.12
N THR A 134 -4.81 5.91 3.52
CA THR A 134 -5.55 4.75 4.04
C THR A 134 -5.81 3.72 2.95
N ALA A 135 -5.89 2.44 3.35
CA ALA A 135 -6.45 1.38 2.57
C ALA A 135 -7.47 0.61 3.42
N TYR A 136 -8.51 0.07 2.80
CA TYR A 136 -9.52 -0.74 3.48
C TYR A 136 -9.34 -2.19 3.06
N VAL A 137 -9.10 -3.04 4.03
CA VAL A 137 -8.89 -4.47 3.84
C VAL A 137 -10.15 -5.21 4.27
N VAL A 138 -10.64 -6.08 3.43
CA VAL A 138 -11.71 -7.02 3.79
C VAL A 138 -11.14 -7.99 4.82
N PRO A 139 -11.71 -8.07 6.04
CA PRO A 139 -11.07 -8.80 7.12
C PRO A 139 -11.22 -10.33 6.99
N ALA A 140 -12.23 -10.81 6.26
CA ALA A 140 -12.45 -12.23 6.07
C ALA A 140 -13.01 -12.54 4.68
N ARG A 141 -12.60 -13.67 4.11
CA ARG A 141 -13.12 -14.20 2.85
C ARG A 141 -13.35 -15.69 2.96
N THR A 142 -14.59 -16.11 2.64
CA THR A 142 -15.02 -17.53 2.67
C THR A 142 -15.23 -18.11 1.27
N ALA A 143 -15.30 -17.28 0.23
CA ALA A 143 -15.55 -17.70 -1.15
C ALA A 143 -14.78 -16.83 -2.16
N GLY A 144 -14.57 -17.34 -3.37
CA GLY A 144 -13.91 -16.58 -4.44
C GLY A 144 -12.38 -16.56 -4.37
N GLY A 145 -11.77 -17.51 -3.65
CA GLY A 145 -10.33 -17.68 -3.52
C GLY A 145 -9.98 -18.44 -2.23
N PRO A 146 -8.70 -18.61 -1.90
CA PRO A 146 -8.28 -19.18 -0.62
C PRO A 146 -8.93 -18.44 0.54
N PRO A 147 -9.54 -19.16 1.53
CA PRO A 147 -10.19 -18.50 2.66
C PRO A 147 -9.17 -17.90 3.62
N TYR A 148 -9.55 -16.80 4.26
CA TYR A 148 -8.83 -16.20 5.38
C TYR A 148 -9.81 -15.49 6.31
N ASP A 149 -9.46 -15.36 7.59
CA ASP A 149 -10.22 -14.63 8.59
C ASP A 149 -9.29 -13.92 9.59
N LEU A 150 -9.04 -12.65 9.34
CA LEU A 150 -8.18 -11.80 10.18
C LEU A 150 -8.87 -11.37 11.49
N LEU A 151 -10.19 -11.57 11.62
CA LEU A 151 -10.92 -11.30 12.85
C LEU A 151 -10.71 -12.42 13.87
N GLU A 152 -10.73 -13.66 13.40
CA GLU A 152 -10.56 -14.86 14.25
C GLU A 152 -9.07 -15.20 14.41
N GLU A 153 -8.30 -15.11 13.33
CA GLU A 153 -6.88 -15.46 13.28
C GLU A 153 -6.05 -14.31 12.69
N PRO A 154 -5.74 -13.26 13.48
CA PRO A 154 -4.91 -12.15 13.04
C PRO A 154 -3.51 -12.60 12.63
N GLN A 155 -3.12 -12.26 11.41
CA GLN A 155 -1.82 -12.54 10.80
C GLN A 155 -1.18 -11.24 10.31
N ASP A 156 0.14 -11.25 10.10
CA ASP A 156 0.85 -10.14 9.47
C ASP A 156 0.33 -9.92 8.05
N LEU A 157 -0.01 -8.68 7.75
CA LEU A 157 -0.50 -8.25 6.45
C LEU A 157 0.58 -7.46 5.72
N CYS A 158 1.05 -7.99 4.60
CA CYS A 158 2.01 -7.33 3.73
C CYS A 158 1.26 -6.49 2.69
N LEU A 159 1.58 -5.19 2.63
CA LEU A 159 0.97 -4.25 1.70
C LEU A 159 2.03 -3.62 0.80
N ARG A 160 1.64 -3.30 -0.42
CA ARG A 160 2.40 -2.47 -1.35
C ARG A 160 1.46 -1.67 -2.25
N LEU A 161 1.98 -0.68 -2.94
CA LEU A 161 1.28 -0.03 -4.04
C LEU A 161 1.87 -0.48 -5.36
N ASP A 162 1.00 -0.74 -6.32
CA ASP A 162 1.33 -1.02 -7.71
C ASP A 162 0.76 0.11 -8.57
N ALA A 163 1.56 0.63 -9.51
CA ALA A 163 1.09 1.61 -10.49
C ALA A 163 1.31 1.09 -11.91
N THR A 164 0.40 1.47 -12.79
CA THR A 164 0.43 1.12 -14.22
C THR A 164 0.33 2.36 -15.10
N GLY A 165 0.69 2.23 -16.39
CA GLY A 165 0.51 3.28 -17.40
C GLY A 165 1.55 4.39 -17.38
N GLY A 166 2.60 4.31 -16.57
CA GLY A 166 3.74 5.22 -16.63
C GLY A 166 4.70 4.90 -17.78
N ALA A 167 5.56 5.85 -18.14
CA ALA A 167 6.60 5.64 -19.17
C ALA A 167 7.56 4.47 -18.82
N ALA A 168 7.72 4.15 -17.55
CA ALA A 168 8.54 3.05 -17.04
C ALA A 168 7.78 1.69 -16.98
N GLY A 169 6.51 1.63 -17.37
CA GLY A 169 5.67 0.44 -17.25
C GLY A 169 5.08 0.25 -15.85
N ALA A 170 5.05 -1.00 -15.36
CA ALA A 170 4.56 -1.31 -14.02
C ALA A 170 5.60 -0.90 -12.97
N GLU A 171 5.20 -0.05 -12.04
CA GLU A 171 6.03 0.42 -10.91
C GLU A 171 5.48 -0.11 -9.60
N ARG A 172 6.35 -0.30 -8.61
CA ARG A 172 5.97 -0.83 -7.29
C ARG A 172 6.59 -0.01 -6.17
N SER A 173 5.88 0.09 -5.05
CA SER A 173 6.44 0.61 -3.81
C SER A 173 7.29 -0.45 -3.10
N ASN A 174 7.94 -0.04 -2.00
CA ASN A 174 8.38 -1.01 -1.00
C ASN A 174 7.18 -1.74 -0.38
N VAL A 175 7.43 -2.91 0.17
CA VAL A 175 6.47 -3.61 1.04
C VAL A 175 6.53 -2.98 2.44
N PHE A 176 5.34 -2.76 3.03
CA PHE A 176 5.19 -2.38 4.44
C PHE A 176 4.21 -3.34 5.11
N VAL A 177 4.35 -3.53 6.41
CA VAL A 177 3.65 -4.60 7.15
C VAL A 177 2.72 -3.98 8.19
N ALA A 178 1.45 -4.40 8.19
CA ALA A 178 0.55 -4.24 9.33
C ALA A 178 0.70 -5.48 10.21
N PRO A 179 1.26 -5.36 11.43
CA PRO A 179 1.56 -6.51 12.27
C PRO A 179 0.28 -7.19 12.81
N ALA A 180 0.30 -8.51 12.95
CA ALA A 180 -0.79 -9.29 13.53
C ALA A 180 -1.24 -8.78 14.91
N GLU A 181 -0.30 -8.30 15.72
CA GLU A 181 -0.60 -7.71 17.03
C GLU A 181 -1.43 -6.44 16.93
N ALA A 182 -1.15 -5.57 15.95
CA ALA A 182 -1.92 -4.34 15.71
C ALA A 182 -3.33 -4.69 15.21
N ILE A 183 -3.45 -5.68 14.31
CA ILE A 183 -4.75 -6.17 13.82
C ILE A 183 -5.57 -6.74 14.99
N ARG A 184 -4.97 -7.58 15.84
CA ARG A 184 -5.63 -8.11 17.03
C ARG A 184 -6.13 -7.02 17.97
N ALA A 185 -5.32 -5.99 18.20
CA ALA A 185 -5.71 -4.85 19.04
C ALA A 185 -6.88 -4.08 18.43
N ALA A 186 -6.88 -3.86 17.11
CA ALA A 186 -7.96 -3.20 16.38
C ALA A 186 -9.28 -3.98 16.47
N VAL A 187 -9.25 -5.30 16.28
CA VAL A 187 -10.41 -6.19 16.40
C VAL A 187 -10.99 -6.14 17.82
N ALA A 188 -10.13 -6.24 18.84
CA ALA A 188 -10.57 -6.17 20.24
C ALA A 188 -11.17 -4.80 20.62
N ALA A 189 -10.72 -3.72 20.01
CA ALA A 189 -11.27 -2.38 20.22
C ALA A 189 -12.61 -2.16 19.52
N GLY A 190 -12.75 -2.70 18.27
CA GLY A 190 -13.96 -2.57 17.46
C GLY A 190 -15.12 -3.47 17.92
N SER A 191 -14.86 -4.47 18.75
CA SER A 191 -15.86 -5.40 19.30
C SER A 191 -16.59 -4.86 20.55
N ARG A 192 -16.29 -3.66 21.02
CA ARG A 192 -16.90 -2.98 22.16
C ARG A 192 -17.93 -1.96 21.73
#